data_65e97f10927ed0c36704ab1f7bf5774f
#
_entry.id   65e97f10927ed0c36704ab1f7bf5774f
#
_cell.length_a   1.000
_cell.length_b   1.000
_cell.length_c   1.000
_cell.angle_alpha   90.00
_cell.angle_beta   90.00
_cell.angle_gamma   90.00
#
_symmetry.space_group_name_H-M   'P 1'
#
loop_
_entity.id
_entity.type
_entity.pdbx_description
1 polymer ?
#
loop_
_entity_poly.entity_id
_entity_poly.type
_entity_poly.pdbx_seq_one_letter_code
_entity_poly.pdbx_strand_id
1 'polypeptide(L)'
;VDAVVVGVETVLRDNPQLTVRLNTKSSHHPTPVVLDSRLRIPLESRLLQMDKSPIIACVPTADPKKIEELQKRGSRVLITDMDGNRRVDLSKLLKKLGEMEIMNIMVEGGSKVAASFLTQSLVDKIVFFYSPKIIGADGTSMIGELGISKVREAFLVRKVRVRTIGEEFVVEGYTSFS
;
A
#
# COMPACT_ATOMS: atom_id res chain seq x y z
N VAL A 1 -1.95 -12.93 2.07
CA VAL A 1 -1.78 -11.65 2.80
C VAL A 1 -3.07 -11.30 3.52
N ASP A 2 -2.94 -10.67 4.69
CA ASP A 2 -4.07 -10.31 5.55
C ASP A 2 -4.65 -8.95 5.15
N ALA A 3 -3.80 -8.04 4.67
CA ALA A 3 -4.20 -6.72 4.21
C ALA A 3 -3.44 -6.26 2.95
N VAL A 4 -4.09 -5.37 2.18
CA VAL A 4 -3.49 -4.65 1.05
C VAL A 4 -3.47 -3.16 1.37
N VAL A 5 -2.28 -2.58 1.35
CA VAL A 5 -2.05 -1.16 1.66
C VAL A 5 -1.88 -0.37 0.38
N VAL A 6 -2.64 0.71 0.24
CA VAL A 6 -2.51 1.69 -0.85
C VAL A 6 -2.49 3.11 -0.31
N GLY A 7 -1.92 4.04 -1.07
CA GLY A 7 -2.06 5.47 -0.81
C GLY A 7 -3.39 6.02 -1.33
N VAL A 8 -3.90 7.07 -0.72
CA VAL A 8 -5.15 7.72 -1.16
C VAL A 8 -5.09 8.20 -2.62
N GLU A 9 -3.92 8.57 -3.13
CA GLU A 9 -3.75 8.95 -4.55
C GLU A 9 -4.15 7.82 -5.50
N THR A 10 -3.87 6.55 -5.14
CA THR A 10 -4.32 5.38 -5.90
C THR A 10 -5.84 5.28 -5.88
N VAL A 11 -6.47 5.55 -4.74
CA VAL A 11 -7.94 5.53 -4.63
C VAL A 11 -8.56 6.65 -5.47
N LEU A 12 -7.99 7.85 -5.41
CA LEU A 12 -8.48 9.01 -6.17
C LEU A 12 -8.35 8.83 -7.69
N ARG A 13 -7.27 8.17 -8.15
CA ARG A 13 -7.01 7.97 -9.58
C ARG A 13 -7.79 6.80 -10.15
N ASP A 14 -7.73 5.65 -9.48
CA ASP A 14 -8.11 4.35 -10.05
C ASP A 14 -9.40 3.80 -9.46
N ASN A 15 -9.88 4.36 -8.34
CA ASN A 15 -11.06 3.91 -7.59
C ASN A 15 -11.13 2.37 -7.46
N PRO A 16 -10.07 1.72 -6.91
CA PRO A 16 -9.92 0.28 -6.91
C PRO A 16 -10.87 -0.40 -5.92
N GLN A 17 -11.07 -1.71 -6.07
CA GLN A 17 -11.80 -2.55 -5.10
C GLN A 17 -10.86 -3.31 -4.15
N LEU A 18 -9.60 -3.56 -4.55
CA LEU A 18 -8.59 -4.35 -3.82
C LEU A 18 -9.09 -5.75 -3.40
N THR A 19 -9.87 -6.38 -4.27
CA THR A 19 -10.41 -7.72 -4.05
C THR A 19 -9.62 -8.79 -4.79
N VAL A 20 -9.63 -10.01 -4.28
CA VAL A 20 -9.16 -11.18 -5.00
C VAL A 20 -10.15 -11.48 -6.13
N ARG A 21 -9.64 -11.54 -7.38
CA ARG A 21 -10.43 -11.78 -8.60
C ARG A 21 -10.33 -13.24 -9.10
N LEU A 22 -9.88 -14.15 -8.23
CA LEU A 22 -9.80 -15.56 -8.57
C LEU A 22 -11.18 -16.22 -8.37
N ASN A 23 -11.64 -17.01 -9.36
CA ASN A 23 -12.88 -17.79 -9.31
C ASN A 23 -12.75 -19.00 -8.36
N THR A 24 -12.26 -18.84 -7.16
CA THR A 24 -12.19 -19.88 -6.15
C THR A 24 -13.26 -19.65 -5.09
N LYS A 25 -14.05 -20.69 -4.79
CA LYS A 25 -15.14 -20.66 -3.78
C LYS A 25 -14.69 -20.29 -2.35
N SER A 26 -13.40 -20.10 -2.13
CA SER A 26 -12.77 -19.85 -0.82
C SER A 26 -11.80 -18.66 -0.87
N SER A 27 -12.11 -17.60 -1.58
CA SER A 27 -11.24 -16.43 -1.61
C SER A 27 -11.45 -15.59 -0.35
N HIS A 28 -10.52 -15.70 0.58
CA HIS A 28 -10.39 -14.71 1.66
C HIS A 28 -9.92 -13.39 1.05
N HIS A 29 -10.77 -12.37 1.09
CA HIS A 29 -10.37 -11.03 0.64
C HIS A 29 -9.48 -10.37 1.70
N PRO A 30 -8.31 -9.83 1.32
CA PRO A 30 -7.48 -9.07 2.25
C PRO A 30 -8.23 -7.81 2.72
N THR A 31 -7.89 -7.34 3.91
CA THR A 31 -8.44 -6.07 4.42
C THR A 31 -7.81 -4.90 3.66
N PRO A 32 -8.59 -4.05 2.98
CA PRO A 32 -8.05 -2.84 2.37
C PRO A 32 -7.58 -1.87 3.45
N VAL A 33 -6.37 -1.32 3.29
CA VAL A 33 -5.82 -0.27 4.17
C VAL A 33 -5.44 0.92 3.30
N VAL A 34 -6.02 2.08 3.56
CA VAL A 34 -5.75 3.31 2.82
C VAL A 34 -4.93 4.27 3.68
N LEU A 35 -3.77 4.67 3.20
CA LEU A 35 -2.97 5.74 3.81
C LEU A 35 -3.53 7.08 3.35
N ASP A 36 -4.28 7.74 4.22
CA ASP A 36 -4.93 9.01 3.91
C ASP A 36 -4.83 9.99 5.08
N SER A 37 -3.68 10.60 5.24
CA SER A 37 -3.38 11.49 6.37
C SER A 37 -4.43 12.59 6.58
N ARG A 38 -5.11 13.04 5.52
CA ARG A 38 -6.06 14.16 5.54
C ARG A 38 -7.51 13.77 5.26
N LEU A 39 -7.79 12.47 5.15
CA LEU A 39 -9.12 11.94 4.81
C LEU A 39 -9.72 12.51 3.51
N ARG A 40 -8.90 12.51 2.43
CA ARG A 40 -9.32 12.96 1.09
C ARG A 40 -10.12 11.92 0.32
N ILE A 41 -10.22 10.70 0.84
CA ILE A 41 -10.99 9.64 0.21
C ILE A 41 -12.44 10.09 -0.04
N PRO A 42 -12.95 9.99 -1.28
CA PRO A 42 -14.35 10.28 -1.57
C PRO A 42 -15.27 9.29 -0.88
N LEU A 43 -16.40 9.77 -0.35
CA LEU A 43 -17.37 8.91 0.35
C LEU A 43 -18.05 7.89 -0.57
N GLU A 44 -18.06 8.15 -1.87
CA GLU A 44 -18.58 7.27 -2.93
C GLU A 44 -17.55 6.28 -3.48
N SER A 45 -16.34 6.24 -2.91
CA SER A 45 -15.29 5.31 -3.34
C SER A 45 -15.77 3.86 -3.26
N ARG A 46 -15.43 3.06 -4.27
CA ARG A 46 -15.82 1.64 -4.35
C ARG A 46 -15.37 0.84 -3.14
N LEU A 47 -14.21 1.17 -2.56
CA LEU A 47 -13.71 0.55 -1.33
C LEU A 47 -14.66 0.69 -0.14
N LEU A 48 -15.41 1.79 -0.05
CA LEU A 48 -16.35 2.06 1.03
C LEU A 48 -17.71 1.36 0.84
N GLN A 49 -17.92 0.76 -0.32
CA GLN A 49 -19.19 0.08 -0.69
C GLN A 49 -19.06 -1.44 -0.63
N MET A 50 -17.94 -1.94 -0.12
CA MET A 50 -17.64 -3.38 -0.07
C MET A 50 -18.09 -4.00 1.25
N ASP A 51 -18.37 -5.31 1.23
CA ASP A 51 -18.74 -6.08 2.43
C ASP A 51 -17.65 -6.06 3.50
N LYS A 52 -16.37 -6.05 3.08
CA LYS A 52 -15.25 -5.96 3.99
C LYS A 52 -14.87 -4.50 4.23
N SER A 53 -15.11 -4.04 5.44
CA SER A 53 -14.81 -2.67 5.89
C SER A 53 -13.33 -2.32 5.72
N PRO A 54 -13.00 -1.25 4.98
CA PRO A 54 -11.62 -0.79 4.85
C PRO A 54 -11.13 -0.12 6.13
N ILE A 55 -9.82 -0.17 6.35
CA ILE A 55 -9.11 0.62 7.36
C ILE A 55 -8.60 1.89 6.67
N ILE A 56 -8.97 3.06 7.19
CA ILE A 56 -8.46 4.35 6.70
C ILE A 56 -7.51 4.90 7.76
N ALA A 57 -6.22 4.92 7.45
CA ALA A 57 -5.20 5.45 8.36
C ALA A 57 -5.05 6.96 8.16
N CYS A 58 -5.24 7.73 9.22
CA CYS A 58 -5.11 9.19 9.20
C CYS A 58 -4.28 9.70 10.38
N VAL A 59 -3.98 11.00 10.36
CA VAL A 59 -3.26 11.69 11.43
C VAL A 59 -4.23 12.40 12.38
N PRO A 60 -3.81 12.78 13.61
CA PRO A 60 -4.69 13.38 14.61
C PRO A 60 -5.30 14.73 14.17
N THR A 61 -4.70 15.39 13.18
CA THR A 61 -5.20 16.68 12.66
C THR A 61 -6.24 16.52 11.54
N ALA A 62 -6.67 15.30 11.23
CA ALA A 62 -7.72 15.05 10.25
C ALA A 62 -9.07 15.57 10.75
N ASP A 63 -9.96 15.93 9.81
CA ASP A 63 -11.28 16.50 10.13
C ASP A 63 -12.14 15.48 10.91
N PRO A 64 -12.56 15.82 12.15
CA PRO A 64 -13.40 14.94 12.96
C PRO A 64 -14.75 14.59 12.31
N LYS A 65 -15.33 15.52 11.55
CA LYS A 65 -16.60 15.29 10.83
C LYS A 65 -16.41 14.21 9.77
N LYS A 66 -15.29 14.27 9.05
CA LYS A 66 -14.97 13.25 8.03
C LYS A 66 -14.69 11.88 8.64
N ILE A 67 -14.07 11.84 9.83
CA ILE A 67 -13.90 10.61 10.59
C ILE A 67 -15.26 9.98 10.89
N GLU A 68 -16.18 10.76 11.45
CA GLU A 68 -17.52 10.30 11.80
C GLU A 68 -18.30 9.79 10.57
N GLU A 69 -18.23 10.52 9.44
CA GLU A 69 -18.88 10.12 8.19
C GLU A 69 -18.35 8.78 7.65
N LEU A 70 -17.03 8.57 7.70
CA LEU A 70 -16.41 7.31 7.28
C LEU A 70 -16.80 6.15 8.19
N GLN A 71 -16.84 6.39 9.51
CA GLN A 71 -17.25 5.38 10.48
C GLN A 71 -18.73 5.01 10.33
N LYS A 72 -19.63 5.96 10.08
CA LYS A 72 -21.06 5.71 9.77
C LYS A 72 -21.24 4.84 8.52
N ARG A 73 -20.29 4.85 7.59
CA ARG A 73 -20.26 3.99 6.39
C ARG A 73 -19.57 2.64 6.62
N GLY A 74 -19.27 2.31 7.87
CA GLY A 74 -18.66 1.04 8.24
C GLY A 74 -17.14 1.00 8.11
N SER A 75 -16.47 2.09 7.73
CA SER A 75 -15.02 2.13 7.69
C SER A 75 -14.41 2.19 9.08
N ARG A 76 -13.30 1.48 9.26
CA ARG A 76 -12.49 1.61 10.47
C ARG A 76 -11.47 2.72 10.30
N VAL A 77 -11.69 3.87 10.94
CA VAL A 77 -10.71 4.98 10.90
C VAL A 77 -9.66 4.76 12.01
N LEU A 78 -8.41 4.64 11.60
CA LEU A 78 -7.28 4.40 12.48
C LEU A 78 -6.41 5.66 12.56
N ILE A 79 -6.57 6.39 13.66
CA ILE A 79 -5.74 7.58 13.92
C ILE A 79 -4.39 7.10 14.42
N THR A 80 -3.31 7.56 13.78
CA THR A 80 -1.93 7.24 14.16
C THR A 80 -1.08 8.50 14.19
N ASP A 81 0.10 8.42 14.80
CA ASP A 81 1.03 9.54 14.88
C ASP A 81 1.43 10.05 13.49
N MET A 82 1.95 11.25 13.44
CA MET A 82 2.54 11.86 12.25
C MET A 82 4.04 11.60 12.17
N ASP A 83 4.52 11.32 10.97
CA ASP A 83 5.95 11.40 10.66
C ASP A 83 6.44 12.86 10.54
N GLY A 84 7.75 13.06 10.31
CA GLY A 84 8.35 14.37 10.10
C GLY A 84 7.78 15.17 8.91
N ASN A 85 7.05 14.52 7.99
CA ASN A 85 6.42 15.12 6.82
C ASN A 85 4.90 15.35 7.01
N ARG A 86 4.40 15.25 8.22
CA ARG A 86 2.98 15.38 8.56
C ARG A 86 2.08 14.32 7.88
N ARG A 87 2.64 13.13 7.65
CA ARG A 87 1.93 11.97 7.12
C ARG A 87 1.77 10.92 8.19
N VAL A 88 0.96 9.91 7.91
CA VAL A 88 0.84 8.71 8.74
C VAL A 88 2.23 8.11 9.00
N ASP A 89 2.59 7.97 10.26
CA ASP A 89 3.78 7.24 10.70
C ASP A 89 3.60 5.75 10.40
N LEU A 90 4.38 5.23 9.46
CA LEU A 90 4.24 3.86 8.99
C LEU A 90 4.58 2.83 10.08
N SER A 91 5.61 3.08 10.88
CA SER A 91 6.02 2.18 11.96
C SER A 91 4.93 2.05 13.02
N LYS A 92 4.32 3.17 13.41
CA LYS A 92 3.20 3.19 14.35
C LYS A 92 1.95 2.53 13.77
N LEU A 93 1.69 2.75 12.48
CA LEU A 93 0.60 2.08 11.77
C LEU A 93 0.79 0.57 11.77
N LEU A 94 1.97 0.07 11.37
CA LEU A 94 2.25 -1.36 11.32
C LEU A 94 2.08 -2.01 12.69
N LYS A 95 2.52 -1.34 13.77
CA LYS A 95 2.29 -1.83 15.13
C LYS A 95 0.81 -1.97 15.43
N LYS A 96 -0.01 -0.95 15.13
CA LYS A 96 -1.47 -1.01 15.34
C LYS A 96 -2.14 -2.10 14.50
N LEU A 97 -1.67 -2.32 13.26
CA LEU A 97 -2.17 -3.41 12.41
C LEU A 97 -1.82 -4.77 13.00
N GLY A 98 -0.60 -4.93 13.55
CA GLY A 98 -0.19 -6.15 14.26
C GLY A 98 -1.04 -6.43 15.50
N GLU A 99 -1.39 -5.41 16.29
CA GLU A 99 -2.34 -5.51 17.42
C GLU A 99 -3.76 -5.95 16.99
N MET A 100 -4.08 -5.80 15.70
CA MET A 100 -5.31 -6.26 15.06
C MET A 100 -5.16 -7.63 14.37
N GLU A 101 -4.10 -8.37 14.67
CA GLU A 101 -3.77 -9.68 14.06
C GLU A 101 -3.52 -9.63 12.54
N ILE A 102 -3.24 -8.45 11.98
CA ILE A 102 -2.82 -8.28 10.58
C ILE A 102 -1.31 -8.43 10.52
N MET A 103 -0.85 -9.64 10.20
CA MET A 103 0.57 -10.02 10.27
C MET A 103 1.29 -9.93 8.92
N ASN A 104 0.56 -10.10 7.81
CA ASN A 104 1.14 -10.06 6.46
C ASN A 104 0.43 -9.00 5.63
N ILE A 105 1.16 -7.98 5.23
CA ILE A 105 0.65 -6.91 4.39
C ILE A 105 1.31 -6.90 3.02
N MET A 106 0.56 -6.54 2.02
CA MET A 106 1.06 -6.23 0.69
C MET A 106 0.87 -4.75 0.42
N VAL A 107 1.92 -4.04 0.06
CA VAL A 107 1.84 -2.66 -0.41
C VAL A 107 1.64 -2.70 -1.91
N GLU A 108 0.46 -2.27 -2.37
CA GLU A 108 0.09 -2.30 -3.78
C GLU A 108 -0.20 -0.87 -4.28
N GLY A 109 0.66 -0.41 -5.14
CA GLY A 109 0.46 0.87 -5.80
C GLY A 109 0.81 2.12 -4.99
N GLY A 110 1.02 3.18 -5.75
CA GLY A 110 1.53 4.45 -5.27
C GLY A 110 3.04 4.42 -5.09
N SER A 111 3.77 4.88 -6.12
CA SER A 111 5.25 4.94 -6.11
C SER A 111 5.81 5.62 -4.86
N LYS A 112 5.14 6.68 -4.37
CA LYS A 112 5.51 7.39 -3.14
C LYS A 112 5.34 6.54 -1.88
N VAL A 113 4.30 5.70 -1.83
CA VAL A 113 4.08 4.79 -0.70
C VAL A 113 5.16 3.73 -0.69
N ALA A 114 5.43 3.09 -1.84
CA ALA A 114 6.50 2.11 -1.97
C ALA A 114 7.87 2.69 -1.55
N ALA A 115 8.19 3.90 -2.00
CA ALA A 115 9.40 4.61 -1.59
C ALA A 115 9.45 4.84 -0.07
N SER A 116 8.34 5.26 0.56
CA SER A 116 8.28 5.50 2.00
C SER A 116 8.51 4.23 2.82
N PHE A 117 7.98 3.08 2.39
CA PHE A 117 8.24 1.80 3.05
C PHE A 117 9.70 1.37 2.91
N LEU A 118 10.29 1.53 1.71
CA LEU A 118 11.70 1.19 1.46
C LEU A 118 12.65 2.06 2.27
N THR A 119 12.47 3.38 2.25
CA THR A 119 13.36 4.32 2.97
C THR A 119 13.33 4.15 4.48
N GLN A 120 12.23 3.61 5.02
CA GLN A 120 12.10 3.29 6.45
C GLN A 120 12.48 1.84 6.80
N SER A 121 13.03 1.07 5.84
CA SER A 121 13.41 -0.33 6.04
C SER A 121 12.26 -1.24 6.51
N LEU A 122 11.05 -0.98 6.02
CA LEU A 122 9.80 -1.68 6.40
C LEU A 122 9.35 -2.70 5.34
N VAL A 123 10.26 -3.13 4.47
CA VAL A 123 9.96 -4.08 3.38
C VAL A 123 10.82 -5.32 3.55
N ASP A 124 10.22 -6.48 3.69
CA ASP A 124 10.92 -7.77 3.75
C ASP A 124 11.14 -8.34 2.35
N LYS A 125 10.10 -8.31 1.52
CA LYS A 125 10.09 -8.92 0.19
C LYS A 125 9.54 -7.94 -0.85
N ILE A 126 10.14 -7.94 -2.04
CA ILE A 126 9.63 -7.24 -3.21
C ILE A 126 9.24 -8.24 -4.29
N VAL A 127 8.16 -7.89 -5.03
CA VAL A 127 7.67 -8.65 -6.18
C VAL A 127 7.36 -7.66 -7.28
N PHE A 128 8.08 -7.75 -8.40
CA PHE A 128 7.87 -6.91 -9.57
C PHE A 128 7.28 -7.75 -10.71
N PHE A 129 6.20 -7.26 -11.29
CA PHE A 129 5.60 -7.80 -12.50
C PHE A 129 6.04 -6.97 -13.70
N TYR A 130 6.58 -7.62 -14.70
CA TYR A 130 7.00 -7.01 -15.95
C TYR A 130 6.15 -7.53 -17.11
N SER A 131 5.40 -6.64 -17.72
CA SER A 131 4.67 -6.92 -18.96
C SER A 131 5.55 -6.61 -20.18
N PRO A 132 5.45 -7.33 -21.30
CA PRO A 132 6.21 -7.08 -22.51
C PRO A 132 5.71 -5.84 -23.27
N LYS A 133 5.66 -4.69 -22.57
CA LYS A 133 5.19 -3.41 -23.09
C LYS A 133 6.22 -2.32 -22.81
N ILE A 134 6.47 -1.50 -23.82
CA ILE A 134 7.38 -0.35 -23.71
C ILE A 134 6.52 0.90 -23.59
N ILE A 135 6.60 1.59 -22.44
CA ILE A 135 5.85 2.83 -22.17
C ILE A 135 6.77 4.06 -22.25
N GLY A 136 8.06 3.87 -22.00
CA GLY A 136 9.03 4.96 -21.96
C GLY A 136 8.86 5.85 -20.72
N ALA A 137 9.26 7.11 -20.86
CA ALA A 137 9.21 8.09 -19.76
C ALA A 137 7.79 8.57 -19.41
N ASP A 138 6.79 8.26 -20.23
CA ASP A 138 5.39 8.61 -19.98
C ASP A 138 4.74 7.74 -18.87
N GLY A 139 5.42 6.64 -18.52
CA GLY A 139 4.99 5.73 -17.45
C GLY A 139 5.20 6.30 -16.05
N THR A 140 4.34 5.89 -15.11
CA THR A 140 4.56 6.17 -13.68
C THR A 140 5.64 5.22 -13.15
N SER A 141 6.65 5.75 -12.46
CA SER A 141 7.68 4.94 -11.81
C SER A 141 7.06 3.97 -10.79
N MET A 142 7.53 2.73 -10.74
CA MET A 142 7.09 1.72 -9.75
C MET A 142 7.46 2.15 -8.32
N ILE A 143 8.62 2.78 -8.15
CA ILE A 143 9.12 3.28 -6.87
C ILE A 143 9.43 4.76 -7.05
N GLY A 144 8.97 5.58 -6.13
CA GLY A 144 9.23 7.02 -6.13
C GLY A 144 10.69 7.33 -5.75
N GLU A 145 10.97 8.61 -5.58
CA GLU A 145 12.30 9.07 -5.20
C GLU A 145 12.74 8.47 -3.85
N LEU A 146 13.94 7.91 -3.84
CA LEU A 146 14.56 7.30 -2.67
C LEU A 146 15.70 8.16 -2.09
N GLY A 147 16.00 9.30 -2.71
CA GLY A 147 17.11 10.17 -2.31
C GLY A 147 18.50 9.59 -2.61
N ILE A 148 18.60 8.56 -3.45
CA ILE A 148 19.86 7.90 -3.82
C ILE A 148 20.60 8.74 -4.85
N SER A 149 21.82 9.15 -4.55
CA SER A 149 22.68 9.91 -5.44
C SER A 149 23.79 9.08 -6.09
N LYS A 150 24.14 7.94 -5.50
CA LYS A 150 25.22 7.06 -5.95
C LYS A 150 24.77 5.61 -5.92
N VAL A 151 25.18 4.82 -6.90
CA VAL A 151 24.82 3.38 -7.00
C VAL A 151 25.13 2.57 -5.73
N ARG A 152 26.22 2.90 -5.03
CA ARG A 152 26.59 2.24 -3.76
C ARG A 152 25.59 2.45 -2.62
N GLU A 153 24.70 3.43 -2.74
CA GLU A 153 23.65 3.77 -1.77
C GLU A 153 22.33 3.03 -2.10
N ALA A 154 22.31 2.30 -3.22
CA ALA A 154 21.12 1.60 -3.67
C ALA A 154 20.71 0.47 -2.71
N PHE A 155 19.42 0.29 -2.54
CA PHE A 155 18.88 -0.85 -1.79
C PHE A 155 19.20 -2.17 -2.51
N LEU A 156 19.83 -3.08 -1.79
CA LEU A 156 20.19 -4.39 -2.33
C LEU A 156 19.01 -5.36 -2.20
N VAL A 157 18.77 -6.10 -3.28
CA VAL A 157 17.81 -7.19 -3.31
C VAL A 157 18.58 -8.51 -3.35
N ARG A 158 18.29 -9.42 -2.43
CA ARG A 158 18.96 -10.72 -2.30
C ARG A 158 18.01 -11.86 -2.63
N LYS A 159 18.57 -13.05 -2.86
CA LYS A 159 17.83 -14.28 -3.16
C LYS A 159 16.83 -14.07 -4.32
N VAL A 160 17.28 -13.33 -5.34
CA VAL A 160 16.45 -12.99 -6.48
C VAL A 160 16.03 -14.24 -7.23
N ARG A 161 14.73 -14.34 -7.55
CA ARG A 161 14.16 -15.36 -8.41
C ARG A 161 13.40 -14.69 -9.54
N VAL A 162 13.51 -15.23 -10.74
CA VAL A 162 12.78 -14.79 -11.91
C VAL A 162 11.96 -15.96 -12.42
N ARG A 163 10.69 -15.73 -12.73
CA ARG A 163 9.82 -16.74 -13.31
C ARG A 163 8.92 -16.10 -14.36
N THR A 164 8.50 -16.86 -15.36
CA THR A 164 7.55 -16.43 -16.39
C THR A 164 6.13 -16.80 -15.99
N ILE A 165 5.17 -15.94 -16.33
CA ILE A 165 3.72 -16.17 -16.20
C ILE A 165 3.09 -15.75 -17.53
N GLY A 166 2.81 -16.71 -18.42
CA GLY A 166 2.42 -16.41 -19.78
C GLY A 166 3.52 -15.65 -20.52
N GLU A 167 3.21 -14.49 -21.08
CA GLU A 167 4.17 -13.60 -21.74
C GLU A 167 4.87 -12.62 -20.77
N GLU A 168 4.44 -12.57 -19.53
CA GLU A 168 4.99 -11.70 -18.50
C GLU A 168 6.07 -12.42 -17.69
N PHE A 169 6.89 -11.67 -16.98
CA PHE A 169 7.80 -12.26 -16.00
C PHE A 169 7.73 -11.54 -14.66
N VAL A 170 8.01 -12.28 -13.60
CA VAL A 170 7.98 -11.81 -12.23
C VAL A 170 9.38 -11.93 -11.65
N VAL A 171 9.84 -10.84 -11.05
CA VAL A 171 11.08 -10.79 -10.28
C VAL A 171 10.71 -10.64 -8.82
N GLU A 172 11.15 -11.58 -7.99
CA GLU A 172 10.97 -11.52 -6.54
C GLU A 172 12.30 -11.61 -5.82
N GLY A 173 12.38 -10.98 -4.67
CA GLY A 173 13.57 -11.04 -3.83
C GLY A 173 13.33 -10.39 -2.47
N TYR A 174 14.33 -10.45 -1.62
CA TYR A 174 14.29 -9.95 -0.25
C TYR A 174 15.19 -8.74 -0.12
N THR A 175 14.76 -7.76 0.66
CA THR A 175 15.59 -6.61 0.99
C THR A 175 16.68 -7.00 1.97
N SER A 176 17.78 -6.24 2.03
CA SER A 176 18.90 -6.53 2.93
C SER A 176 18.67 -6.13 4.39
N PHE A 177 17.45 -5.72 4.73
CA PHE A 177 17.07 -5.35 6.11
C PHE A 177 16.56 -6.55 6.92
N SER A 178 16.23 -7.64 6.25
CA SER A 178 15.73 -8.88 6.87
C SER A 178 16.84 -9.91 7.10
#